data_f4a2219265c3daaf6645558497b46852
#
_entry.id   f4a2219265c3daaf6645558497b46852
#
_cell.length_a   1.000
_cell.length_b   1.000
_cell.length_c   1.000
_cell.angle_alpha   90.00
_cell.angle_beta   90.00
_cell.angle_gamma   90.00
#
_symmetry.space_group_name_H-M   'P 1'
#
loop_
_entity.id
_entity.type
_entity.pdbx_description
1 polymer ?
#
loop_
_entity_poly.entity_id
_entity_poly.type
_entity_poly.pdbx_seq_one_letter_code
_entity_poly.pdbx_strand_id
1 'polypeptide(L)'
;VKYTPSLATHQPIDGVAVNIHPYFEKNYADEACQVVEIILQNQRRNPTDTIAVLVRNRNHLNEIVYRIKEVGLSFRAIEIEPLYRKSVVQDLLALTRALVNPADRLAWFALLRAPWCGLFLKDMNALTKIKKKKNDFDVFRKEMTVWEMLCDESHWDALSSDAMQRIRRVREILKPCLENRQRQSLRMAVEVTW
;
A
#
# COMPACT_ATOMS: atom_id res chain seq x y z
N VAL A 1 -34.29 -21.87 24.34
CA VAL A 1 -34.36 -20.41 24.16
C VAL A 1 -35.69 -20.12 23.48
N LYS A 2 -36.59 -19.37 24.14
CA LYS A 2 -37.84 -18.94 23.50
C LYS A 2 -37.50 -17.97 22.37
N TYR A 3 -37.83 -18.35 21.14
CA TYR A 3 -37.74 -17.46 19.97
C TYR A 3 -38.83 -16.39 20.06
N THR A 4 -38.42 -15.13 20.04
CA THR A 4 -39.35 -14.02 19.94
C THR A 4 -39.39 -13.61 18.46
N PRO A 5 -40.53 -13.78 17.76
CA PRO A 5 -40.64 -13.39 16.36
C PRO A 5 -40.50 -11.88 16.26
N SER A 6 -39.80 -11.44 15.23
CA SER A 6 -39.73 -10.02 14.88
C SER A 6 -41.07 -9.57 14.29
N LEU A 7 -41.53 -8.40 14.72
CA LEU A 7 -42.72 -7.75 14.20
C LEU A 7 -42.32 -6.74 13.13
N ALA A 8 -43.08 -6.72 12.03
CA ALA A 8 -42.92 -5.69 11.00
C ALA A 8 -43.31 -4.31 11.55
N THR A 9 -42.43 -3.33 11.41
CA THR A 9 -42.66 -1.94 11.84
C THR A 9 -43.29 -1.10 10.73
N HIS A 10 -43.23 -1.53 9.49
CA HIS A 10 -43.81 -0.87 8.33
C HIS A 10 -44.86 -1.72 7.67
N GLN A 11 -45.75 -1.06 6.92
CA GLN A 11 -46.79 -1.73 6.11
C GLN A 11 -46.13 -2.63 5.06
N PRO A 12 -46.76 -3.77 4.68
CA PRO A 12 -46.29 -4.60 3.58
C PRO A 12 -46.16 -3.79 2.30
N ILE A 13 -45.13 -4.07 1.53
CA ILE A 13 -44.89 -3.46 0.22
C ILE A 13 -45.60 -4.33 -0.82
N ASP A 14 -46.34 -3.71 -1.74
CA ASP A 14 -46.91 -4.41 -2.87
C ASP A 14 -45.84 -4.92 -3.81
N GLY A 15 -45.81 -6.24 -4.06
CA GLY A 15 -44.86 -6.90 -4.93
C GLY A 15 -43.79 -7.70 -4.18
N VAL A 16 -42.71 -8.04 -4.88
CA VAL A 16 -41.60 -8.84 -4.34
C VAL A 16 -40.60 -7.93 -3.61
N ALA A 17 -40.63 -7.99 -2.28
CA ALA A 17 -39.75 -7.19 -1.44
C ALA A 17 -38.32 -7.78 -1.29
N VAL A 18 -38.17 -9.11 -1.49
CA VAL A 18 -36.90 -9.83 -1.33
C VAL A 18 -36.65 -10.70 -2.56
N ASN A 19 -35.52 -10.48 -3.23
CA ASN A 19 -35.05 -11.33 -4.33
C ASN A 19 -33.83 -12.11 -3.87
N ILE A 20 -33.75 -13.39 -4.22
CA ILE A 20 -32.63 -14.27 -3.91
C ILE A 20 -31.93 -14.62 -5.21
N HIS A 21 -30.63 -14.33 -5.26
CA HIS A 21 -29.75 -14.65 -6.39
C HIS A 21 -28.70 -15.69 -5.95
N PRO A 22 -28.95 -17.00 -6.10
CA PRO A 22 -28.04 -18.02 -5.63
C PRO A 22 -26.81 -18.13 -6.54
N TYR A 23 -25.62 -18.15 -5.95
CA TYR A 23 -24.36 -18.47 -6.61
C TYR A 23 -23.81 -19.76 -6.03
N PHE A 24 -23.48 -20.70 -6.90
CA PHE A 24 -22.85 -21.96 -6.53
C PHE A 24 -21.35 -21.85 -6.84
N GLU A 25 -20.54 -22.53 -6.03
CA GLU A 25 -19.10 -22.41 -6.06
C GLU A 25 -18.62 -20.99 -5.69
N LYS A 26 -17.32 -20.77 -5.56
CA LYS A 26 -16.77 -19.47 -5.14
C LYS A 26 -16.67 -18.47 -6.32
N ASN A 27 -17.77 -18.27 -7.03
CA ASN A 27 -17.82 -17.38 -8.19
C ASN A 27 -18.09 -15.92 -7.75
N TYR A 28 -17.13 -15.33 -7.06
CA TYR A 28 -17.23 -13.95 -6.55
C TYR A 28 -17.29 -12.88 -7.65
N ALA A 29 -16.76 -13.19 -8.84
CA ALA A 29 -16.76 -12.24 -9.95
C ALA A 29 -18.17 -12.04 -10.53
N ASP A 30 -18.92 -13.13 -10.74
CA ASP A 30 -20.30 -13.05 -11.26
C ASP A 30 -21.24 -12.47 -10.20
N GLU A 31 -21.04 -12.83 -8.91
CA GLU A 31 -21.76 -12.21 -7.79
C GLU A 31 -21.56 -10.69 -7.80
N ALA A 32 -20.33 -10.22 -7.93
CA ALA A 32 -20.00 -8.80 -7.95
C ALA A 32 -20.61 -8.09 -9.18
N CYS A 33 -20.59 -8.72 -10.34
CA CYS A 33 -21.25 -8.19 -11.54
C CYS A 33 -22.75 -8.01 -11.33
N GLN A 34 -23.42 -9.02 -10.76
CA GLN A 34 -24.86 -8.96 -10.49
C GLN A 34 -25.19 -7.88 -9.45
N VAL A 35 -24.40 -7.73 -8.40
CA VAL A 35 -24.58 -6.66 -7.41
C VAL A 35 -24.51 -5.29 -8.08
N VAL A 36 -23.52 -5.06 -8.95
CA VAL A 36 -23.36 -3.78 -9.67
C VAL A 36 -24.52 -3.54 -10.62
N GLU A 37 -25.01 -4.58 -11.31
CA GLU A 37 -26.16 -4.47 -12.18
C GLU A 37 -27.44 -4.08 -11.42
N ILE A 38 -27.69 -4.70 -10.26
CA ILE A 38 -28.80 -4.35 -9.37
C ILE A 38 -28.70 -2.89 -8.91
N ILE A 39 -27.49 -2.43 -8.55
CA ILE A 39 -27.25 -1.03 -8.15
C ILE A 39 -27.62 -0.09 -9.31
N LEU A 40 -27.12 -0.35 -10.52
CA LEU A 40 -27.39 0.47 -11.69
C LEU A 40 -28.88 0.51 -12.06
N GLN A 41 -29.55 -0.62 -11.99
CA GLN A 41 -30.99 -0.70 -12.25
C GLN A 41 -31.80 0.13 -11.24
N ASN A 42 -31.46 0.04 -9.96
CA ASN A 42 -32.15 0.82 -8.92
C ASN A 42 -31.88 2.31 -9.04
N GLN A 43 -30.63 2.72 -9.32
CA GLN A 43 -30.31 4.13 -9.55
C GLN A 43 -31.03 4.73 -10.77
N ARG A 44 -31.26 3.93 -11.82
CA ARG A 44 -32.06 4.39 -12.98
C ARG A 44 -33.53 4.60 -12.64
N ARG A 45 -34.07 3.80 -11.72
CA ARG A 45 -35.47 3.93 -11.28
C ARG A 45 -35.62 5.09 -10.29
N ASN A 46 -34.71 5.19 -9.34
CA ASN A 46 -34.75 6.16 -8.26
C ASN A 46 -33.37 6.79 -8.04
N PRO A 47 -33.02 7.86 -8.78
CA PRO A 47 -31.68 8.46 -8.74
C PRO A 47 -31.28 9.05 -7.37
N THR A 48 -32.25 9.34 -6.51
CA THR A 48 -32.04 9.93 -5.19
C THR A 48 -31.89 8.92 -4.06
N ASP A 49 -32.16 7.64 -4.34
CA ASP A 49 -32.14 6.61 -3.33
C ASP A 49 -30.70 6.23 -2.91
N THR A 50 -30.55 5.91 -1.64
CA THR A 50 -29.30 5.40 -1.09
C THR A 50 -29.35 3.88 -1.06
N ILE A 51 -28.37 3.23 -1.68
CA ILE A 51 -28.26 1.78 -1.74
C ILE A 51 -27.16 1.34 -0.77
N ALA A 52 -27.50 0.42 0.15
CA ALA A 52 -26.52 -0.18 1.07
C ALA A 52 -26.19 -1.61 0.63
N VAL A 53 -24.90 -1.90 0.51
CA VAL A 53 -24.39 -3.26 0.27
C VAL A 53 -23.83 -3.81 1.58
N LEU A 54 -24.50 -4.83 2.14
CA LEU A 54 -24.12 -5.46 3.39
C LEU A 54 -23.48 -6.82 3.12
N VAL A 55 -22.36 -7.09 3.74
CA VAL A 55 -21.65 -8.37 3.58
C VAL A 55 -21.32 -8.97 4.94
N ARG A 56 -21.22 -10.29 4.99
CA ARG A 56 -20.83 -11.01 6.21
C ARG A 56 -19.36 -10.79 6.59
N ASN A 57 -18.47 -10.68 5.59
CA ASN A 57 -17.04 -10.52 5.77
C ASN A 57 -16.51 -9.50 4.78
N ARG A 58 -15.54 -8.68 5.21
CA ARG A 58 -14.90 -7.65 4.37
C ARG A 58 -14.25 -8.21 3.09
N ASN A 59 -13.78 -9.44 3.11
CA ASN A 59 -13.17 -10.07 1.94
C ASN A 59 -14.14 -10.19 0.77
N HIS A 60 -15.45 -10.32 1.02
CA HIS A 60 -16.47 -10.35 -0.04
C HIS A 60 -16.64 -9.00 -0.75
N LEU A 61 -16.22 -7.89 -0.12
CA LEU A 61 -16.31 -6.56 -0.72
C LEU A 61 -15.23 -6.28 -1.75
N ASN A 62 -14.12 -7.00 -1.75
CA ASN A 62 -12.98 -6.68 -2.61
C ASN A 62 -13.37 -6.69 -4.08
N GLU A 63 -14.04 -7.75 -4.54
CA GLU A 63 -14.47 -7.88 -5.93
C GLU A 63 -15.61 -6.91 -6.27
N ILE A 64 -16.55 -6.72 -5.36
CA ILE A 64 -17.67 -5.77 -5.52
C ILE A 64 -17.14 -4.34 -5.66
N VAL A 65 -16.22 -3.93 -4.79
CA VAL A 65 -15.60 -2.59 -4.83
C VAL A 65 -14.79 -2.39 -6.10
N TYR A 66 -14.07 -3.43 -6.54
CA TYR A 66 -13.34 -3.38 -7.80
C TYR A 66 -14.27 -3.10 -8.98
N ARG A 67 -15.37 -3.83 -9.09
CA ARG A 67 -16.38 -3.65 -10.16
C ARG A 67 -17.09 -2.30 -10.09
N ILE A 68 -17.44 -1.83 -8.88
CA ILE A 68 -18.02 -0.50 -8.68
C ILE A 68 -17.11 0.60 -9.23
N LYS A 69 -15.79 0.48 -8.96
CA LYS A 69 -14.78 1.43 -9.48
C LYS A 69 -14.64 1.36 -11.01
N GLU A 70 -14.65 0.17 -11.60
CA GLU A 70 -14.58 0.00 -13.07
C GLU A 70 -15.74 0.70 -13.79
N VAL A 71 -16.92 0.64 -13.23
CA VAL A 71 -18.13 1.27 -13.79
C VAL A 71 -18.21 2.77 -13.46
N GLY A 72 -17.34 3.30 -12.62
CA GLY A 72 -17.29 4.72 -12.25
C GLY A 72 -18.39 5.15 -11.29
N LEU A 73 -18.99 4.21 -10.54
CA LEU A 73 -20.02 4.53 -9.56
C LEU A 73 -19.37 5.15 -8.30
N SER A 74 -19.97 6.23 -7.81
CA SER A 74 -19.57 6.83 -6.53
C SER A 74 -20.11 6.00 -5.37
N PHE A 75 -19.24 5.66 -4.42
CA PHE A 75 -19.63 4.92 -3.23
C PHE A 75 -18.90 5.42 -2.00
N ARG A 76 -19.51 5.21 -0.85
CA ARG A 76 -18.90 5.47 0.45
C ARG A 76 -18.52 4.15 1.10
N ALA A 77 -17.24 3.89 1.17
CA ALA A 77 -16.70 2.70 1.82
C ALA A 77 -16.35 3.04 3.29
N ILE A 78 -17.06 2.39 4.22
CA ILE A 78 -16.74 2.55 5.64
C ILE A 78 -15.74 1.46 6.01
N GLU A 79 -14.50 1.84 6.38
CA GLU A 79 -13.43 0.96 6.86
C GLU A 79 -13.07 -0.22 5.93
N ILE A 80 -13.28 -0.12 4.62
CA ILE A 80 -13.03 -1.24 3.69
C ILE A 80 -11.54 -1.43 3.45
N GLU A 81 -10.79 -0.35 3.31
CA GLU A 81 -9.36 -0.40 3.05
C GLU A 81 -8.58 0.14 4.26
N PRO A 82 -7.88 -0.71 5.00
CA PRO A 82 -7.02 -0.25 6.08
C PRO A 82 -5.99 0.74 5.57
N LEU A 83 -5.78 1.84 6.29
CA LEU A 83 -4.87 2.92 5.90
C LEU A 83 -3.46 2.41 5.58
N TYR A 84 -2.98 1.40 6.32
CA TYR A 84 -1.65 0.81 6.14
C TYR A 84 -1.48 0.07 4.79
N ARG A 85 -2.55 -0.26 4.06
CA ARG A 85 -2.47 -0.90 2.73
C ARG A 85 -2.25 0.11 1.60
N LYS A 86 -2.47 1.38 1.84
CA LYS A 86 -2.22 2.42 0.83
C LYS A 86 -0.73 2.53 0.56
N SER A 87 -0.34 2.49 -0.71
CA SER A 87 1.07 2.55 -1.14
C SER A 87 1.81 3.75 -0.55
N VAL A 88 1.19 4.94 -0.59
CA VAL A 88 1.73 6.16 -0.01
C VAL A 88 2.04 6.01 1.48
N VAL A 89 1.17 5.34 2.23
CA VAL A 89 1.38 5.10 3.67
C VAL A 89 2.51 4.10 3.90
N GLN A 90 2.61 3.05 3.08
CA GLN A 90 3.71 2.10 3.16
C GLN A 90 5.06 2.75 2.84
N ASP A 91 5.08 3.62 1.84
CA ASP A 91 6.26 4.38 1.46
C ASP A 91 6.70 5.34 2.60
N LEU A 92 5.75 6.07 3.20
CA LEU A 92 6.02 6.90 4.39
C LEU A 92 6.54 6.10 5.58
N LEU A 93 5.98 4.91 5.81
CA LEU A 93 6.47 4.01 6.86
C LEU A 93 7.88 3.52 6.56
N ALA A 94 8.20 3.21 5.30
CA ALA A 94 9.55 2.83 4.89
C ALA A 94 10.55 3.98 5.13
N LEU A 95 10.21 5.20 4.73
CA LEU A 95 11.00 6.39 5.01
C LEU A 95 11.22 6.58 6.51
N THR A 96 10.14 6.54 7.30
CA THR A 96 10.20 6.70 8.75
C THR A 96 11.11 5.66 9.39
N ARG A 97 11.00 4.38 9.02
CA ARG A 97 11.83 3.30 9.53
C ARG A 97 13.30 3.45 9.16
N ALA A 98 13.59 3.85 7.91
CA ALA A 98 14.95 4.10 7.45
C ALA A 98 15.62 5.26 8.22
N LEU A 99 14.88 6.33 8.51
CA LEU A 99 15.35 7.45 9.31
C LEU A 99 15.55 7.08 10.79
N VAL A 100 14.67 6.26 11.36
CA VAL A 100 14.79 5.79 12.76
C VAL A 100 15.92 4.79 12.91
N ASN A 101 16.05 3.86 12.00
CA ASN A 101 17.08 2.82 12.05
C ASN A 101 17.82 2.71 10.71
N PRO A 102 18.97 3.35 10.54
CA PRO A 102 19.78 3.25 9.32
C PRO A 102 20.26 1.84 8.97
N ALA A 103 20.20 0.89 9.92
CA ALA A 103 20.52 -0.52 9.67
C ALA A 103 19.32 -1.33 9.18
N ASP A 104 18.11 -0.75 9.14
CA ASP A 104 16.90 -1.44 8.58
C ASP A 104 16.99 -1.54 7.06
N ARG A 105 17.69 -2.58 6.61
CA ARG A 105 17.95 -2.84 5.19
C ARG A 105 16.67 -2.94 4.35
N LEU A 106 15.61 -3.52 4.92
CA LEU A 106 14.33 -3.68 4.23
C LEU A 106 13.66 -2.33 3.99
N ALA A 107 13.65 -1.47 5.01
CA ALA A 107 13.09 -0.13 4.89
C ALA A 107 13.85 0.71 3.84
N TRP A 108 15.19 0.62 3.81
CA TRP A 108 16.01 1.27 2.79
C TRP A 108 15.68 0.79 1.38
N PHE A 109 15.54 -0.51 1.16
CA PHE A 109 15.17 -1.04 -0.16
C PHE A 109 13.78 -0.61 -0.59
N ALA A 110 12.80 -0.60 0.33
CA ALA A 110 11.49 -0.09 0.04
C ALA A 110 11.53 1.39 -0.35
N LEU A 111 12.28 2.22 0.39
CA LEU A 111 12.48 3.64 0.10
C LEU A 111 13.14 3.87 -1.28
N LEU A 112 14.19 3.13 -1.61
CA LEU A 112 14.88 3.25 -2.90
C LEU A 112 14.02 2.77 -4.08
N ARG A 113 13.07 1.86 -3.83
CA ARG A 113 12.13 1.39 -4.81
C ARG A 113 10.94 2.32 -5.01
N ALA A 114 10.59 3.11 -4.01
CA ALA A 114 9.45 4.02 -4.02
C ALA A 114 9.52 5.03 -5.18
N PRO A 115 8.38 5.60 -5.63
CA PRO A 115 8.28 6.43 -6.84
C PRO A 115 9.24 7.63 -6.87
N TRP A 116 9.59 8.21 -5.73
CA TRP A 116 10.51 9.35 -5.67
C TRP A 116 11.97 9.02 -5.97
N CYS A 117 12.40 7.76 -5.78
CA CYS A 117 13.71 7.28 -6.18
C CYS A 117 13.64 6.37 -7.39
N GLY A 118 12.80 5.35 -7.35
CA GLY A 118 12.48 4.47 -8.47
C GLY A 118 13.65 3.64 -8.97
N LEU A 119 14.56 3.20 -8.09
CA LEU A 119 15.67 2.32 -8.50
C LEU A 119 15.16 0.98 -9.00
N PHE A 120 15.78 0.47 -10.05
CA PHE A 120 15.51 -0.88 -10.54
C PHE A 120 16.14 -1.94 -9.63
N LEU A 121 15.51 -3.12 -9.57
CA LEU A 121 16.06 -4.25 -8.79
C LEU A 121 17.47 -4.64 -9.20
N LYS A 122 17.81 -4.49 -10.48
CA LYS A 122 19.16 -4.73 -10.99
C LYS A 122 20.20 -3.82 -10.33
N ASP A 123 19.90 -2.52 -10.23
CA ASP A 123 20.81 -1.53 -9.63
C ASP A 123 20.87 -1.71 -8.11
N MET A 124 19.75 -2.02 -7.45
CA MET A 124 19.72 -2.34 -6.02
C MET A 124 20.57 -3.57 -5.70
N ASN A 125 20.52 -4.62 -6.53
CA ASN A 125 21.37 -5.80 -6.39
C ASN A 125 22.84 -5.46 -6.65
N ALA A 126 23.14 -4.59 -7.64
CA ALA A 126 24.50 -4.12 -7.90
C ALA A 126 25.07 -3.34 -6.73
N LEU A 127 24.29 -2.43 -6.14
CA LEU A 127 24.67 -1.65 -4.97
C LEU A 127 25.07 -2.53 -3.77
N THR A 128 24.37 -3.66 -3.59
CA THR A 128 24.56 -4.54 -2.44
C THR A 128 25.59 -5.65 -2.64
N LYS A 129 26.15 -5.78 -3.85
CA LYS A 129 27.23 -6.73 -4.08
C LYS A 129 28.48 -6.30 -3.34
N ILE A 130 28.81 -7.06 -2.31
CA ILE A 130 30.01 -6.85 -1.52
C ILE A 130 31.22 -7.15 -2.42
N LYS A 131 32.07 -6.16 -2.68
CA LYS A 131 33.38 -6.38 -3.29
C LYS A 131 34.23 -7.18 -2.29
N LYS A 132 34.32 -8.50 -2.47
CA LYS A 132 35.25 -9.34 -1.71
C LYS A 132 36.67 -8.89 -2.06
N LYS A 133 37.31 -8.13 -1.17
CA LYS A 133 38.77 -7.98 -1.25
C LYS A 133 39.37 -9.36 -0.94
N LYS A 134 40.26 -9.83 -1.81
CA LYS A 134 40.84 -11.18 -1.83
C LYS A 134 41.64 -11.58 -0.55
N ASN A 135 41.87 -10.68 0.41
CA ASN A 135 42.78 -10.87 1.54
C ASN A 135 42.16 -10.53 2.90
N ASP A 136 40.83 -10.51 3.06
CA ASP A 136 40.23 -10.16 4.35
C ASP A 136 39.89 -11.45 5.14
N PHE A 137 40.80 -11.81 6.08
CA PHE A 137 40.56 -12.81 7.15
C PHE A 137 39.75 -12.21 8.33
N ASP A 138 39.15 -11.03 8.17
CA ASP A 138 38.41 -10.37 9.24
C ASP A 138 37.02 -11.00 9.43
N VAL A 139 36.97 -11.92 10.40
CA VAL A 139 35.75 -12.61 10.85
C VAL A 139 34.69 -11.64 11.45
N PHE A 140 35.08 -10.42 11.78
CA PHE A 140 34.25 -9.38 12.40
C PHE A 140 33.95 -8.19 11.48
N ARG A 141 33.85 -8.40 10.18
CA ARG A 141 33.50 -7.31 9.26
C ARG A 141 32.12 -6.77 9.58
N LYS A 142 32.03 -5.55 10.10
CA LYS A 142 30.79 -4.81 10.27
C LYS A 142 30.13 -4.70 8.89
N GLU A 143 28.95 -5.31 8.72
CA GLU A 143 28.18 -5.16 7.49
C GLU A 143 27.84 -3.67 7.29
N MET A 144 28.17 -3.13 6.13
CA MET A 144 27.82 -1.76 5.78
C MET A 144 26.30 -1.62 5.69
N THR A 145 25.80 -0.54 6.26
CA THR A 145 24.40 -0.16 6.08
C THR A 145 24.15 0.28 4.64
N VAL A 146 22.89 0.23 4.21
CA VAL A 146 22.53 0.72 2.86
C VAL A 146 22.89 2.21 2.73
N TRP A 147 22.73 3.00 3.79
CA TRP A 147 23.13 4.40 3.80
C TRP A 147 24.62 4.61 3.56
N GLU A 148 25.46 3.83 4.23
CA GLU A 148 26.91 3.87 4.01
C GLU A 148 27.26 3.51 2.55
N MET A 149 26.58 2.52 1.96
CA MET A 149 26.77 2.16 0.54
C MET A 149 26.32 3.29 -0.42
N LEU A 150 25.26 4.03 -0.08
CA LEU A 150 24.83 5.20 -0.85
C LEU A 150 25.81 6.36 -0.76
N CYS A 151 26.57 6.48 0.34
CA CYS A 151 27.58 7.53 0.53
C CYS A 151 28.92 7.18 -0.10
N ASP A 152 29.24 5.90 -0.27
CA ASP A 152 30.53 5.43 -0.81
C ASP A 152 30.40 5.12 -2.31
N GLU A 153 30.89 6.04 -3.14
CA GLU A 153 30.85 5.92 -4.61
C GLU A 153 31.64 4.70 -5.13
N SER A 154 32.54 4.10 -4.32
CA SER A 154 33.24 2.87 -4.70
C SER A 154 32.30 1.67 -4.93
N HIS A 155 31.08 1.73 -4.40
CA HIS A 155 30.05 0.71 -4.61
C HIS A 155 29.21 0.92 -5.89
N TRP A 156 29.44 1.99 -6.62
CA TRP A 156 28.60 2.40 -7.73
C TRP A 156 29.08 1.94 -9.11
N ASP A 157 30.24 1.29 -9.21
CA ASP A 157 30.85 0.90 -10.51
C ASP A 157 29.93 0.03 -11.40
N ALA A 158 29.04 -0.75 -10.80
CA ALA A 158 28.12 -1.63 -11.51
C ALA A 158 26.70 -1.04 -11.68
N LEU A 159 26.50 0.22 -11.25
CA LEU A 159 25.21 0.91 -11.37
C LEU A 159 25.04 1.53 -12.76
N SER A 160 23.79 1.66 -13.19
CA SER A 160 23.46 2.46 -14.37
C SER A 160 23.68 3.95 -14.09
N SER A 161 23.93 4.75 -15.16
CA SER A 161 24.08 6.21 -15.05
C SER A 161 22.83 6.87 -14.46
N ASP A 162 21.64 6.40 -14.81
CA ASP A 162 20.36 6.85 -14.26
C ASP A 162 20.26 6.55 -12.76
N ALA A 163 20.64 5.33 -12.33
CA ALA A 163 20.66 4.96 -10.91
C ALA A 163 21.61 5.84 -10.09
N MET A 164 22.81 6.14 -10.61
CA MET A 164 23.76 7.04 -9.96
C MET A 164 23.17 8.43 -9.74
N GLN A 165 22.47 8.97 -10.73
CA GLN A 165 21.82 10.28 -10.65
C GLN A 165 20.72 10.30 -9.58
N ARG A 166 19.88 9.26 -9.56
CA ARG A 166 18.81 9.09 -8.56
C ARG A 166 19.36 8.95 -7.15
N ILE A 167 20.42 8.17 -6.98
CA ILE A 167 21.10 7.99 -5.69
C ILE A 167 21.69 9.31 -5.19
N ARG A 168 22.38 10.08 -6.04
CA ARG A 168 22.91 11.40 -5.66
C ARG A 168 21.81 12.32 -5.16
N ARG A 169 20.70 12.41 -5.89
CA ARG A 169 19.54 13.21 -5.48
C ARG A 169 18.98 12.78 -4.12
N VAL A 170 18.76 11.49 -3.92
CA VAL A 170 18.23 10.94 -2.66
C VAL A 170 19.22 11.18 -1.52
N ARG A 171 20.52 11.00 -1.76
CA ARG A 171 21.57 11.28 -0.79
C ARG A 171 21.56 12.74 -0.33
N GLU A 172 21.46 13.68 -1.25
CA GLU A 172 21.40 15.12 -0.94
C GLU A 172 20.21 15.47 -0.05
N ILE A 173 19.04 14.88 -0.32
CA ILE A 173 17.83 15.13 0.46
C ILE A 173 17.91 14.48 1.86
N LEU A 174 18.42 13.26 1.97
CA LEU A 174 18.43 12.51 3.24
C LEU A 174 19.62 12.87 4.16
N LYS A 175 20.73 13.34 3.59
CA LYS A 175 21.96 13.64 4.35
C LYS A 175 21.72 14.61 5.51
N PRO A 176 21.08 15.78 5.34
CA PRO A 176 20.83 16.71 6.43
C PRO A 176 19.97 16.10 7.55
N CYS A 177 18.98 15.26 7.19
CA CYS A 177 18.10 14.63 8.15
C CYS A 177 18.83 13.56 8.99
N LEU A 178 19.71 12.78 8.38
CA LEU A 178 20.47 11.75 9.06
C LEU A 178 21.60 12.33 9.94
N GLU A 179 22.24 13.40 9.50
CA GLU A 179 23.26 14.13 10.28
C GLU A 179 22.64 14.82 11.51
N ASN A 180 21.41 15.35 11.38
CA ASN A 180 20.69 16.01 12.46
C ASN A 180 19.72 15.10 13.23
N ARG A 181 19.81 13.79 13.06
CA ARG A 181 18.87 12.79 13.58
C ARG A 181 18.58 12.91 15.08
N GLN A 182 19.57 13.32 15.88
CA GLN A 182 19.41 13.49 17.34
C GLN A 182 18.99 14.91 17.76
N ARG A 183 18.94 15.85 16.82
CA ARG A 183 18.68 17.27 17.09
C ARG A 183 17.30 17.73 16.65
N GLN A 184 16.57 16.92 15.90
CA GLN A 184 15.23 17.22 15.40
C GLN A 184 14.24 16.12 15.73
N SER A 185 12.94 16.45 15.80
CA SER A 185 11.90 15.45 15.99
C SER A 185 11.76 14.57 14.75
N LEU A 186 11.37 13.30 14.94
CA LEU A 186 11.13 12.36 13.84
C LEU A 186 10.08 12.91 12.86
N ARG A 187 9.01 13.54 13.38
CA ARG A 187 7.99 14.18 12.57
C ARG A 187 8.61 15.21 11.61
N MET A 188 9.42 16.11 12.13
CA MET A 188 10.09 17.14 11.33
C MET A 188 11.01 16.52 10.28
N ALA A 189 11.78 15.49 10.65
CA ALA A 189 12.66 14.77 9.73
C ALA A 189 11.86 14.16 8.55
N VAL A 190 10.70 13.54 8.81
CA VAL A 190 9.85 12.98 7.79
C VAL A 190 9.20 14.07 6.93
N GLU A 191 8.66 15.14 7.53
CA GLU A 191 8.01 16.24 6.81
C GLU A 191 8.96 17.00 5.87
N VAL A 192 10.24 17.16 6.25
CA VAL A 192 11.24 17.85 5.41
C VAL A 192 11.74 16.97 4.27
N THR A 193 11.74 15.63 4.44
CA THR A 193 12.23 14.69 3.41
C THR A 193 11.15 14.20 2.46
N TRP A 194 9.88 14.29 2.85
CA TRP A 194 8.73 13.92 2.04
C TRP A 194 8.33 15.04 1.07
#